data_0f175347eedf6c995c2a7f5127531e31
#
_entry.id   0f175347eedf6c995c2a7f5127531e31
#
_cell.length_a   1.000
_cell.length_b   1.000
_cell.length_c   1.000
_cell.angle_alpha   90.00
_cell.angle_beta   90.00
_cell.angle_gamma   90.00
#
_symmetry.space_group_name_H-M   'P 1'
#
loop_
_entity.id
_entity.type
_entity.pdbx_description
1 polymer ?
#
loop_
_entity_poly.entity_id
_entity_poly.type
_entity_poly.pdbx_seq_one_letter_code
_entity_poly.pdbx_strand_id
1 'polypeptide(L)'
;EQKGCEIIPLAEDRLLAILPPEHPLAGAGTFPIEKARSEPFIGLLESSDHDARRALEAAGIKPNLKFSTKDDYAILAMVENGLGMSIVPELLISGRNDRLAVLPLDPPATRTLALAVASFETASPATKCFAEHVKAWVGERFRAVR
;
A
#
# COMPACT_ATOMS: atom_id res chain seq x y z
N GLU A 1 -0.25 14.64 10.11
CA GLU A 1 0.34 14.94 11.44
C GLU A 1 -0.72 14.68 12.51
N GLN A 2 -0.59 13.58 13.27
CA GLN A 2 -1.40 13.40 14.47
C GLN A 2 -0.83 14.33 15.55
N LYS A 3 -1.57 15.38 15.86
CA LYS A 3 -1.21 16.31 16.94
C LYS A 3 -1.07 15.54 18.26
N GLY A 4 0.13 15.57 18.84
CA GLY A 4 0.40 15.01 20.17
C GLY A 4 1.04 13.63 20.23
N CYS A 5 1.56 13.09 19.10
CA CYS A 5 2.33 11.84 19.09
C CYS A 5 3.72 12.05 18.48
N GLU A 6 4.71 11.39 19.03
CA GLU A 6 6.02 11.19 18.41
C GLU A 6 5.94 10.05 17.43
N ILE A 7 6.43 10.26 16.20
CA ILE A 7 6.40 9.29 15.11
C ILE A 7 7.81 8.71 14.90
N ILE A 8 7.93 7.41 15.00
CA ILE A 8 9.19 6.69 14.79
C ILE A 8 9.04 5.90 13.49
N PRO A 9 9.67 6.33 12.37
CA PRO A 9 9.61 5.60 11.12
C PRO A 9 10.32 4.24 11.26
N LEU A 10 9.74 3.21 10.64
CA LEU A 10 10.23 1.83 10.68
C LEU A 10 10.71 1.35 9.33
N ALA A 11 9.89 1.49 8.29
CA ALA A 11 10.17 1.01 6.95
C ALA A 11 9.34 1.74 5.89
N GLU A 12 9.82 1.68 4.65
CA GLU A 12 9.08 2.08 3.45
C GLU A 12 8.45 0.84 2.81
N ASP A 13 7.16 0.92 2.51
CA ASP A 13 6.39 -0.11 1.82
C ASP A 13 5.93 0.44 0.47
N ARG A 14 6.23 -0.28 -0.62
CA ARG A 14 5.90 0.17 -1.97
C ARG A 14 4.40 0.06 -2.23
N LEU A 15 3.88 0.98 -3.03
CA LEU A 15 2.55 0.85 -3.61
C LEU A 15 2.67 0.25 -5.01
N LEU A 16 1.90 -0.78 -5.28
CA LEU A 16 1.93 -1.56 -6.51
C LEU A 16 0.56 -1.55 -7.18
N ALA A 17 0.54 -1.53 -8.51
CA ALA A 17 -0.66 -1.79 -9.26
C ALA A 17 -0.91 -3.31 -9.32
N ILE A 18 -2.14 -3.71 -9.08
CA ILE A 18 -2.60 -5.08 -9.27
C ILE A 18 -3.65 -5.12 -10.39
N LEU A 19 -3.48 -6.07 -11.29
CA LEU A 19 -4.28 -6.25 -12.49
C LEU A 19 -4.74 -7.71 -12.60
N PRO A 20 -5.82 -7.98 -13.32
CA PRO A 20 -6.13 -9.35 -13.72
C PRO A 20 -4.94 -9.98 -14.51
N PRO A 21 -4.68 -11.27 -14.39
CA PRO A 21 -3.53 -11.91 -15.04
C PRO A 21 -3.58 -11.81 -16.58
N GLU A 22 -4.78 -11.74 -17.14
CA GLU A 22 -5.04 -11.63 -18.60
C GLU A 22 -5.04 -10.16 -19.10
N HIS A 23 -4.74 -9.20 -18.23
CA HIS A 23 -4.78 -7.78 -18.59
C HIS A 23 -3.70 -7.45 -19.64
N PRO A 24 -3.98 -6.60 -20.66
CA PRO A 24 -2.99 -6.26 -21.69
C PRO A 24 -1.66 -5.72 -21.15
N LEU A 25 -1.69 -5.08 -19.99
CA LEU A 25 -0.50 -4.55 -19.32
C LEU A 25 0.15 -5.54 -18.33
N ALA A 26 -0.37 -6.76 -18.17
CA ALA A 26 0.16 -7.74 -17.20
C ALA A 26 1.64 -8.07 -17.40
N GLY A 27 2.13 -8.00 -18.66
CA GLY A 27 3.54 -8.21 -19.02
C GLY A 27 4.38 -6.93 -19.09
N ALA A 28 3.84 -5.77 -18.74
CA ALA A 28 4.60 -4.51 -18.72
C ALA A 28 5.59 -4.48 -17.54
N GLY A 29 6.71 -3.81 -17.69
CA GLY A 29 7.68 -3.67 -16.61
C GLY A 29 7.20 -2.78 -15.45
N THR A 30 6.35 -1.78 -15.78
CA THR A 30 5.74 -0.83 -14.83
C THR A 30 4.31 -0.53 -15.25
N PHE A 31 3.52 -0.01 -14.33
CA PHE A 31 2.18 0.49 -14.58
C PHE A 31 2.18 2.02 -14.57
N PRO A 32 1.95 2.69 -15.72
CA PRO A 32 1.82 4.14 -15.75
C PRO A 32 0.57 4.56 -14.95
N ILE A 33 0.74 5.37 -13.90
CA ILE A 33 -0.34 5.70 -12.96
C ILE A 33 -1.50 6.44 -13.65
N GLU A 34 -1.24 7.16 -14.72
CA GLU A 34 -2.27 7.84 -15.52
C GLU A 34 -3.30 6.89 -16.15
N LYS A 35 -2.96 5.62 -16.34
CA LYS A 35 -3.89 4.59 -16.85
C LYS A 35 -5.07 4.35 -15.89
N ALA A 36 -4.93 4.65 -14.61
CA ALA A 36 -6.03 4.58 -13.66
C ALA A 36 -7.22 5.51 -14.03
N ARG A 37 -7.03 6.48 -14.93
CA ARG A 37 -8.12 7.32 -15.47
C ARG A 37 -9.05 6.55 -16.41
N SER A 38 -8.53 5.57 -17.14
CA SER A 38 -9.27 4.83 -18.16
C SER A 38 -9.64 3.42 -17.72
N GLU A 39 -8.79 2.79 -16.90
CA GLU A 39 -9.03 1.44 -16.40
C GLU A 39 -10.13 1.44 -15.31
N PRO A 40 -11.00 0.42 -15.26
CA PRO A 40 -11.92 0.24 -14.15
C PRO A 40 -11.16 0.13 -12.84
N PHE A 41 -11.34 1.08 -11.92
CA PHE A 41 -10.62 1.13 -10.66
C PHE A 41 -11.48 0.62 -9.51
N ILE A 42 -10.89 -0.23 -8.67
CA ILE A 42 -11.49 -0.74 -7.44
C ILE A 42 -10.77 -0.08 -6.27
N GLY A 43 -11.47 0.68 -5.45
CA GLY A 43 -10.90 1.43 -4.34
C GLY A 43 -11.39 0.98 -2.98
N LEU A 44 -10.64 1.34 -1.94
CA LEU A 44 -11.15 1.30 -0.57
C LEU A 44 -12.09 2.49 -0.32
N LEU A 45 -13.12 2.28 0.51
CA LEU A 45 -13.99 3.35 0.98
C LEU A 45 -13.20 4.35 1.81
N GLU A 46 -13.61 5.62 1.75
CA GLU A 46 -12.89 6.80 2.26
C GLU A 46 -12.42 6.76 3.71
N SER A 47 -12.95 5.86 4.52
CA SER A 47 -12.59 5.74 5.95
C SER A 47 -11.46 4.76 6.25
N SER A 48 -10.95 4.02 5.25
CA SER A 48 -10.13 2.82 5.51
C SER A 48 -8.67 2.95 5.06
N ASP A 49 -8.39 3.55 3.90
CA ASP A 49 -7.03 3.73 3.40
C ASP A 49 -6.90 4.98 2.54
N HIS A 50 -5.86 5.74 2.82
CA HIS A 50 -5.55 6.97 2.09
C HIS A 50 -4.31 6.83 1.19
N ASP A 51 -3.58 5.70 1.23
CA ASP A 51 -2.28 5.58 0.56
C ASP A 51 -2.42 5.57 -0.96
N ALA A 52 -3.29 4.72 -1.51
CA ALA A 52 -3.59 4.71 -2.95
C ALA A 52 -4.16 6.06 -3.42
N ARG A 53 -5.06 6.66 -2.62
CA ARG A 53 -5.61 7.98 -2.92
C ARG A 53 -4.53 9.03 -2.95
N ARG A 54 -3.63 9.09 -1.95
CA ARG A 54 -2.52 10.06 -1.90
C ARG A 54 -1.60 9.92 -3.10
N ALA A 55 -1.29 8.68 -3.51
CA ALA A 55 -0.47 8.45 -4.71
C ALA A 55 -1.14 8.98 -5.98
N LEU A 56 -2.44 8.74 -6.13
CA LEU A 56 -3.23 9.24 -7.26
C LEU A 56 -3.35 10.78 -7.24
N GLU A 57 -3.64 11.35 -6.09
CA GLU A 57 -3.73 12.81 -5.90
C GLU A 57 -2.39 13.51 -6.17
N ALA A 58 -1.28 12.94 -5.67
CA ALA A 58 0.07 13.47 -5.92
C ALA A 58 0.42 13.46 -7.41
N ALA A 59 -0.08 12.48 -8.17
CA ALA A 59 0.04 12.43 -9.62
C ALA A 59 -1.01 13.26 -10.36
N GLY A 60 -1.95 13.90 -9.67
CA GLY A 60 -3.06 14.64 -10.28
C GLY A 60 -4.06 13.75 -11.00
N ILE A 61 -4.21 12.49 -10.57
CA ILE A 61 -5.04 11.48 -11.21
C ILE A 61 -6.37 11.32 -10.45
N LYS A 62 -7.48 11.45 -11.17
CA LYS A 62 -8.80 11.01 -10.72
C LYS A 62 -9.07 9.63 -11.33
N PRO A 63 -9.11 8.55 -10.53
CA PRO A 63 -9.31 7.21 -11.06
C PRO A 63 -10.74 7.01 -11.57
N ASN A 64 -10.90 6.08 -12.51
CA ASN A 64 -12.22 5.63 -13.00
C ASN A 64 -12.83 4.65 -11.99
N LEU A 65 -13.21 5.14 -10.81
CA LEU A 65 -13.75 4.34 -9.72
C LEU A 65 -15.06 3.65 -10.13
N LYS A 66 -15.05 2.32 -10.22
CA LYS A 66 -16.23 1.50 -10.54
C LYS A 66 -16.78 0.79 -9.31
N PHE A 67 -15.92 0.35 -8.41
CA PHE A 67 -16.30 -0.37 -7.22
C PHE A 67 -15.52 0.16 -6.01
N SER A 68 -16.13 0.04 -4.84
CA SER A 68 -15.47 0.33 -3.57
C SER A 68 -15.89 -0.66 -2.50
N THR A 69 -14.96 -1.00 -1.62
CA THR A 69 -15.16 -1.93 -0.51
C THR A 69 -14.44 -1.43 0.74
N LYS A 70 -14.73 -2.03 1.89
CA LYS A 70 -14.00 -1.77 3.16
C LYS A 70 -12.94 -2.83 3.44
N ASP A 71 -12.83 -3.84 2.59
CA ASP A 71 -11.99 -5.01 2.81
C ASP A 71 -10.93 -5.13 1.71
N ASP A 72 -9.66 -5.08 2.10
CA ASP A 72 -8.51 -5.21 1.20
C ASP A 72 -8.51 -6.55 0.47
N TYR A 73 -8.88 -7.64 1.14
CA TYR A 73 -8.92 -8.97 0.51
C TYR A 73 -10.05 -9.09 -0.50
N ALA A 74 -11.15 -8.37 -0.30
CA ALA A 74 -12.20 -8.27 -1.31
C ALA A 74 -11.68 -7.57 -2.58
N ILE A 75 -10.82 -6.54 -2.46
CA ILE A 75 -10.17 -5.92 -3.62
C ILE A 75 -9.38 -6.96 -4.40
N LEU A 76 -8.52 -7.76 -3.74
CA LEU A 76 -7.72 -8.78 -4.42
C LEU A 76 -8.61 -9.75 -5.19
N ALA A 77 -9.67 -10.28 -4.53
CA ALA A 77 -10.61 -11.19 -5.17
C ALA A 77 -11.35 -10.56 -6.37
N MET A 78 -11.72 -9.30 -6.28
CA MET A 78 -12.39 -8.58 -7.38
C MET A 78 -11.45 -8.40 -8.57
N VAL A 79 -10.18 -8.06 -8.32
CA VAL A 79 -9.17 -7.95 -9.39
C VAL A 79 -8.88 -9.31 -10.03
N GLU A 80 -8.69 -10.37 -9.23
CA GLU A 80 -8.52 -11.75 -9.73
C GLU A 80 -9.64 -12.18 -10.67
N ASN A 81 -10.87 -11.72 -10.42
CA ASN A 81 -12.05 -12.03 -11.24
C ASN A 81 -12.31 -11.03 -12.38
N GLY A 82 -11.34 -10.17 -12.70
CA GLY A 82 -11.40 -9.30 -13.87
C GLY A 82 -12.33 -8.09 -13.75
N LEU A 83 -12.74 -7.71 -12.52
CA LEU A 83 -13.64 -6.57 -12.30
C LEU A 83 -12.95 -5.21 -12.47
N GLY A 84 -11.62 -5.19 -12.49
CA GLY A 84 -10.83 -3.98 -12.67
C GLY A 84 -9.43 -4.10 -12.10
N MET A 85 -8.79 -2.98 -11.87
CA MET A 85 -7.47 -2.86 -11.26
C MET A 85 -7.54 -2.14 -9.92
N SER A 86 -6.47 -2.25 -9.14
CA SER A 86 -6.31 -1.45 -7.92
C SER A 86 -4.84 -1.08 -7.67
N ILE A 87 -4.61 -0.20 -6.71
CA ILE A 87 -3.29 0.12 -6.17
C ILE A 87 -3.30 -0.29 -4.70
N VAL A 88 -2.34 -1.14 -4.31
CA VAL A 88 -2.28 -1.72 -2.98
C VAL A 88 -0.84 -1.72 -2.45
N PRO A 89 -0.65 -1.75 -1.12
CA PRO A 89 0.67 -1.93 -0.52
C PRO A 89 1.27 -3.30 -0.84
N GLU A 90 2.58 -3.37 -1.07
CA GLU A 90 3.29 -4.62 -1.34
C GLU A 90 3.13 -5.64 -0.21
N LEU A 91 3.11 -5.18 1.04
CA LEU A 91 2.90 -6.05 2.19
C LEU A 91 1.58 -6.80 2.16
N LEU A 92 0.53 -6.22 1.59
CA LEU A 92 -0.79 -6.86 1.50
C LEU A 92 -0.76 -8.11 0.61
N ILE A 93 0.04 -8.07 -0.45
CA ILE A 93 0.12 -9.13 -1.47
C ILE A 93 1.31 -10.06 -1.29
N SER A 94 2.14 -9.85 -0.27
CA SER A 94 3.29 -10.70 0.03
C SER A 94 2.85 -12.16 0.23
N GLY A 95 3.30 -13.06 -0.66
CA GLY A 95 2.96 -14.48 -0.66
C GLY A 95 1.60 -14.85 -1.25
N ARG A 96 0.93 -13.92 -2.00
CA ARG A 96 -0.42 -14.12 -2.57
C ARG A 96 -0.55 -13.69 -4.04
N ASN A 97 0.54 -13.59 -4.77
CA ASN A 97 0.56 -12.98 -6.09
C ASN A 97 0.41 -13.95 -7.29
N ASP A 98 0.08 -15.22 -7.04
CA ASP A 98 0.02 -16.26 -8.11
C ASP A 98 -1.15 -16.03 -9.08
N ARG A 99 -2.15 -15.25 -8.72
CA ARG A 99 -3.35 -14.99 -9.50
C ARG A 99 -3.56 -13.54 -9.92
N LEU A 100 -2.54 -12.72 -9.75
CA LEU A 100 -2.57 -11.29 -10.07
C LEU A 100 -1.34 -10.94 -10.91
N ALA A 101 -1.51 -10.03 -11.84
CA ALA A 101 -0.37 -9.31 -12.40
C ALA A 101 -0.05 -8.14 -11.48
N VAL A 102 1.19 -8.11 -10.97
CA VAL A 102 1.66 -7.12 -10.00
C VAL A 102 2.75 -6.29 -10.65
N LEU A 103 2.54 -4.98 -10.73
CA LEU A 103 3.45 -4.06 -11.40
C LEU A 103 3.84 -2.89 -10.50
N PRO A 104 5.13 -2.50 -10.48
CA PRO A 104 5.53 -1.23 -9.90
C PRO A 104 4.80 -0.06 -10.57
N LEU A 105 4.46 0.97 -9.80
CA LEU A 105 3.89 2.21 -10.34
C LEU A 105 4.98 3.05 -11.05
N ASP A 106 4.57 3.78 -12.07
CA ASP A 106 5.36 4.82 -12.70
C ASP A 106 4.55 6.13 -12.73
N PRO A 107 4.98 7.19 -12.01
CA PRO A 107 6.11 7.22 -11.08
C PRO A 107 5.91 6.31 -9.84
N PRO A 108 7.01 5.84 -9.21
CA PRO A 108 6.93 5.00 -8.03
C PRO A 108 6.31 5.75 -6.85
N ALA A 109 5.53 5.04 -6.04
CA ALA A 109 4.93 5.56 -4.82
C ALA A 109 5.17 4.60 -3.65
N THR A 110 5.33 5.17 -2.46
CA THR A 110 5.56 4.42 -1.21
C THR A 110 4.70 4.97 -0.09
N ARG A 111 4.58 4.19 0.98
CA ARG A 111 4.08 4.63 2.28
C ARG A 111 5.11 4.34 3.37
N THR A 112 5.14 5.16 4.41
CA THR A 112 6.01 4.94 5.56
C THR A 112 5.23 4.20 6.65
N LEU A 113 5.74 3.05 7.07
CA LEU A 113 5.29 2.36 8.27
C LEU A 113 5.99 2.98 9.48
N ALA A 114 5.25 3.28 10.52
CA ALA A 114 5.80 3.96 11.69
C ALA A 114 5.13 3.50 12.99
N LEU A 115 5.83 3.66 14.11
CA LEU A 115 5.25 3.63 15.44
C LEU A 115 4.82 5.05 15.83
N ALA A 116 3.62 5.17 16.42
CA ALA A 116 3.15 6.40 17.04
C ALA A 116 3.11 6.21 18.55
N VAL A 117 3.79 7.08 19.28
CA VAL A 117 3.87 7.06 20.75
C VAL A 117 3.49 8.44 21.27
N ALA A 118 2.71 8.53 22.35
CA ALA A 118 2.29 9.81 22.90
C ALA A 118 3.49 10.68 23.30
N SER A 119 4.47 10.10 24.00
CA SER A 119 5.79 10.66 24.25
C SER A 119 6.76 9.54 24.58
N PHE A 120 7.88 9.49 23.89
CA PHE A 120 8.92 8.49 24.15
C PHE A 120 9.67 8.78 25.45
N GLU A 121 9.81 10.04 25.82
CA GLU A 121 10.47 10.45 27.05
C GLU A 121 9.74 9.90 28.28
N THR A 122 8.41 10.06 28.34
CA THR A 122 7.55 9.63 29.45
C THR A 122 7.00 8.22 29.32
N ALA A 123 7.31 7.52 28.22
CA ALA A 123 6.84 6.16 27.95
C ALA A 123 7.37 5.18 29.02
N SER A 124 6.54 4.16 29.32
CA SER A 124 6.92 3.10 30.24
C SER A 124 8.15 2.32 29.74
N PRO A 125 8.92 1.67 30.61
CA PRO A 125 10.03 0.80 30.22
C PRO A 125 9.59 -0.30 29.22
N ALA A 126 8.38 -0.84 29.39
CA ALA A 126 7.81 -1.84 28.49
C ALA A 126 7.57 -1.27 27.09
N THR A 127 7.01 -0.06 26.98
CA THR A 127 6.81 0.63 25.69
C THR A 127 8.14 0.89 24.99
N LYS A 128 9.17 1.33 25.71
CA LYS A 128 10.51 1.57 25.16
C LYS A 128 11.13 0.28 24.65
N CYS A 129 11.09 -0.77 25.45
CA CYS A 129 11.59 -2.10 25.07
C CYS A 129 10.85 -2.66 23.83
N PHE A 130 9.52 -2.53 23.77
CA PHE A 130 8.73 -2.93 22.62
C PHE A 130 9.14 -2.15 21.35
N ALA A 131 9.30 -0.85 21.45
CA ALA A 131 9.69 -0.02 20.32
C ALA A 131 11.07 -0.41 19.77
N GLU A 132 12.05 -0.67 20.63
CA GLU A 132 13.38 -1.12 20.20
C GLU A 132 13.32 -2.52 19.55
N HIS A 133 12.52 -3.44 20.13
CA HIS A 133 12.31 -4.76 19.55
C HIS A 133 11.69 -4.68 18.15
N VAL A 134 10.64 -3.88 17.99
CA VAL A 134 9.97 -3.68 16.67
C VAL A 134 10.93 -3.08 15.65
N LYS A 135 11.73 -2.07 16.03
CA LYS A 135 12.74 -1.48 15.12
C LYS A 135 13.73 -2.53 14.64
N ALA A 136 14.27 -3.36 15.55
CA ALA A 136 15.22 -4.41 15.22
C ALA A 136 14.57 -5.44 14.27
N TRP A 137 13.40 -5.96 14.62
CA TRP A 137 12.67 -6.96 13.85
C TRP A 137 12.30 -6.49 12.45
N VAL A 138 11.75 -5.27 12.33
CA VAL A 138 11.41 -4.67 11.03
C VAL A 138 12.67 -4.44 10.20
N GLY A 139 13.75 -3.92 10.82
CA GLY A 139 15.02 -3.67 10.14
C GLY A 139 15.65 -4.93 9.56
N GLU A 140 15.51 -6.08 10.21
CA GLU A 140 15.96 -7.37 9.69
C GLU A 140 15.08 -7.86 8.54
N ARG A 141 13.76 -7.82 8.73
CA ARG A 141 12.78 -8.36 7.78
C ARG A 141 12.72 -7.56 6.48
N PHE A 142 12.74 -6.22 6.54
CA PHE A 142 12.72 -5.37 5.34
C PHE A 142 14.08 -5.30 4.62
N ARG A 143 15.20 -5.64 5.26
CA ARG A 143 16.49 -5.84 4.54
C ARG A 143 16.54 -7.14 3.75
N ALA A 144 15.81 -8.16 4.18
CA ALA A 144 15.78 -9.48 3.52
C ALA A 144 14.87 -9.51 2.27
N VAL A 145 14.07 -8.45 2.03
CA VAL A 145 13.11 -8.35 0.89
C VAL A 145 13.64 -7.44 -0.24
N ARG A 146 14.83 -6.86 -0.08
CA ARG A 146 15.49 -6.04 -1.14
C ARG A 146 16.46 -6.83 -1.98
#